data_b672e94026f67ab22716dbac84dc5dd1
#
_entry.id   b672e94026f67ab22716dbac84dc5dd1
#
_cell.length_a   1.000
_cell.length_b   1.000
_cell.length_c   1.000
_cell.angle_alpha   90.00
_cell.angle_beta   90.00
_cell.angle_gamma   90.00
#
_symmetry.space_group_name_H-M   'P 1'
#
loop_
_entity.id
_entity.type
_entity.pdbx_description
1 polymer ?
#
loop_
_entity_poly.entity_id
_entity_poly.type
_entity_poly.pdbx_seq_one_letter_code
_entity_poly.pdbx_strand_id
1 'polypeptide(L)'
;MGVYAIRDRQSGRVLLGASRNVHAALNRARFELRMRSHSDRTLQAAWDRSGPERFVFEVLELIRERAEPDFDYMSELKALEELHRESLAEEGARRA
;
A
#
# COMPACT_ATOMS: atom_id res chain seq x y z
N MET A 1 -5.93 5.36 10.98
CA MET A 1 -5.77 4.07 10.29
C MET A 1 -6.26 4.18 8.84
N GLY A 2 -5.85 3.28 7.99
CA GLY A 2 -6.28 3.34 6.61
C GLY A 2 -5.61 2.32 5.71
N VAL A 3 -5.79 2.53 4.43
CA VAL A 3 -5.24 1.72 3.34
C VAL A 3 -4.28 2.58 2.54
N TYR A 4 -3.14 2.02 2.20
CA TYR A 4 -2.13 2.70 1.41
C TYR A 4 -1.72 1.86 0.20
N ALA A 5 -1.07 2.52 -0.76
CA ALA A 5 -0.56 1.86 -1.95
C ALA A 5 0.84 2.36 -2.29
N ILE A 6 1.64 1.45 -2.80
CA ILE A 6 2.91 1.76 -3.43
C ILE A 6 2.76 1.37 -4.91
N ARG A 7 2.73 2.37 -5.78
CA ARG A 7 2.53 2.15 -7.22
C ARG A 7 3.85 2.21 -7.97
N ASP A 8 4.03 1.25 -8.86
CA ASP A 8 5.13 1.26 -9.81
C ASP A 8 4.63 1.96 -11.09
N ARG A 9 5.16 3.14 -11.36
CA ARG A 9 4.72 3.97 -12.49
C ARG A 9 5.06 3.36 -13.83
N GLN A 10 6.06 2.50 -13.88
CA GLN A 10 6.51 1.89 -15.13
C GLN A 10 5.76 0.60 -15.46
N SER A 11 5.60 -0.29 -14.50
CA SER A 11 4.94 -1.58 -14.70
C SER A 11 3.43 -1.55 -14.46
N GLY A 12 2.94 -0.55 -13.72
CA GLY A 12 1.56 -0.49 -13.29
C GLY A 12 1.23 -1.37 -12.09
N ARG A 13 2.21 -2.05 -11.51
CA ARG A 13 2.00 -2.89 -10.33
C ARG A 13 1.71 -2.03 -9.11
N VAL A 14 0.84 -2.55 -8.25
CA VAL A 14 0.45 -1.86 -7.02
C VAL A 14 0.57 -2.82 -5.85
N LEU A 15 1.29 -2.40 -4.82
CA LEU A 15 1.34 -3.08 -3.55
C LEU A 15 0.39 -2.37 -2.60
N LEU A 16 -0.64 -3.08 -2.14
CA LEU A 16 -1.61 -2.56 -1.17
C LEU A 16 -1.26 -3.00 0.24
N GLY A 17 -1.51 -2.12 1.19
CA GLY A 17 -1.36 -2.44 2.60
C GLY A 17 -2.38 -1.69 3.44
N ALA A 18 -2.57 -2.19 4.65
CA ALA A 18 -3.45 -1.55 5.64
C ALA A 18 -2.70 -1.40 6.95
N SER A 19 -2.91 -0.30 7.65
CA SER A 19 -2.21 -0.03 8.90
C SER A 19 -3.03 0.89 9.80
N ARG A 20 -2.84 0.74 11.10
CA ARG A 20 -3.39 1.68 12.07
C ARG A 20 -2.71 3.03 11.98
N ASN A 21 -1.47 3.07 11.51
CA ASN A 21 -0.75 4.30 11.22
C ASN A 21 -0.18 4.23 9.81
N VAL A 22 -0.94 4.75 8.86
CA VAL A 22 -0.62 4.68 7.43
C VAL A 22 0.67 5.43 7.10
N HIS A 23 0.86 6.62 7.68
CA HIS A 23 2.04 7.42 7.40
C HIS A 23 3.31 6.76 7.91
N ALA A 24 3.26 6.15 9.10
CA ALA A 24 4.38 5.40 9.63
C ALA A 24 4.68 4.17 8.77
N ALA A 25 3.65 3.47 8.30
CA ALA A 25 3.82 2.32 7.42
C ALA A 25 4.48 2.69 6.11
N LEU A 26 4.09 3.80 5.50
CA LEU A 26 4.71 4.29 4.27
C LEU A 26 6.16 4.73 4.49
N ASN A 27 6.44 5.42 5.59
CA ASN A 27 7.80 5.82 5.93
C ASN A 27 8.70 4.62 6.18
N ARG A 28 8.18 3.59 6.84
CA ARG A 28 8.88 2.34 7.06
C ARG A 28 9.20 1.64 5.74
N ALA A 29 8.23 1.58 4.84
CA ALA A 29 8.43 0.96 3.53
C ALA A 29 9.53 1.67 2.75
N ARG A 30 9.53 3.00 2.74
CA ARG A 30 10.59 3.78 2.10
C ARG A 30 11.95 3.50 2.71
N PHE A 31 12.03 3.45 4.03
CA PHE A 31 13.25 3.15 4.74
C PHE A 31 13.78 1.75 4.38
N GLU A 32 12.91 0.75 4.43
CA GLU A 32 13.29 -0.63 4.09
C GLU A 32 13.78 -0.73 2.65
N LEU A 33 13.15 -0.03 1.71
CA LEU A 33 13.58 -0.01 0.31
C LEU A 33 14.97 0.63 0.15
N ARG A 34 15.23 1.74 0.85
CA ARG A 34 16.55 2.38 0.83
C ARG A 34 17.63 1.51 1.43
N MET A 35 17.28 0.74 2.46
CA MET A 35 18.20 -0.17 3.13
C MET A 35 18.30 -1.55 2.48
N ARG A 36 17.57 -1.77 1.38
CA ARG A 36 17.52 -3.03 0.63
C ARG A 36 17.02 -4.19 1.49
N SER A 37 16.07 -3.90 2.38
CA SER A 37 15.55 -4.88 3.35
C SER A 37 14.03 -5.06 3.25
N HIS A 38 13.39 -4.56 2.20
CA HIS A 38 11.95 -4.71 2.04
C HIS A 38 11.57 -6.18 1.79
N SER A 39 10.48 -6.63 2.44
CA SER A 39 10.04 -8.02 2.37
C SER A 39 9.53 -8.44 0.98
N ASP A 40 8.97 -7.50 0.22
CA ASP A 40 8.59 -7.76 -1.17
C ASP A 40 9.81 -7.65 -2.06
N ARG A 41 10.34 -8.78 -2.46
CA ARG A 41 11.58 -8.83 -3.26
C ARG A 41 11.42 -8.28 -4.67
N THR A 42 10.23 -8.41 -5.24
CA THR A 42 9.93 -7.84 -6.57
C THR A 42 9.97 -6.33 -6.53
N LEU A 43 9.35 -5.75 -5.51
CA LEU A 43 9.37 -4.31 -5.28
C LEU A 43 10.78 -3.82 -5.01
N GLN A 44 11.53 -4.52 -4.16
CA GLN A 44 12.90 -4.17 -3.83
C GLN A 44 13.80 -4.19 -5.07
N ALA A 45 13.68 -5.21 -5.90
CA ALA A 45 14.48 -5.33 -7.13
C ALA A 45 14.17 -4.18 -8.10
N ALA A 46 12.91 -3.81 -8.24
CA ALA A 46 12.50 -2.70 -9.08
C ALA A 46 13.04 -1.35 -8.55
N TRP A 47 13.00 -1.17 -7.24
CA TRP A 47 13.57 0.01 -6.58
C TRP A 47 15.07 0.12 -6.82
N ASP A 48 15.79 -0.98 -6.62
CA ASP A 48 17.25 -1.01 -6.80
C ASP A 48 17.65 -0.72 -8.25
N ARG A 49 16.83 -1.15 -9.19
CA ARG A 49 17.10 -0.97 -10.63
C ARG A 49 16.82 0.44 -11.11
N SER A 50 15.71 1.02 -10.71
CA SER A 50 15.20 2.26 -11.29
C SER A 50 15.18 3.46 -10.35
N GLY A 51 15.37 3.24 -9.05
CA GLY A 51 15.38 4.30 -8.05
C GLY A 51 14.00 4.73 -7.58
N PRO A 52 13.96 5.67 -6.63
CA PRO A 52 12.72 6.05 -5.95
C PRO A 52 11.71 6.79 -6.84
N GLU A 53 12.15 7.44 -7.89
CA GLU A 53 11.29 8.24 -8.77
C GLU A 53 10.28 7.41 -9.54
N ARG A 54 10.53 6.11 -9.67
CA ARG A 54 9.64 5.18 -10.32
C ARG A 54 8.35 4.91 -9.52
N PHE A 55 8.38 5.15 -8.21
CA PHE A 55 7.31 4.75 -7.31
C PHE A 55 6.53 5.91 -6.73
N VAL A 56 5.23 5.69 -6.53
CA VAL A 56 4.35 6.63 -5.86
C VAL A 56 3.85 5.97 -4.57
N PHE A 57 4.02 6.67 -3.46
CA PHE A 57 3.52 6.26 -2.14
C PHE A 57 2.30 7.09 -1.83
N GLU A 58 1.14 6.45 -1.72
CA GLU A 58 -0.10 7.18 -1.53
C GLU A 58 -1.01 6.56 -0.47
N VAL A 59 -1.79 7.41 0.17
CA VAL A 59 -2.85 7.00 1.08
C VAL A 59 -4.13 6.92 0.25
N LEU A 60 -4.73 5.74 0.18
CA LEU A 60 -5.96 5.54 -0.59
C LEU A 60 -7.19 5.91 0.21
N GLU A 61 -7.20 5.59 1.50
CA GLU A 61 -8.34 5.83 2.36
C GLU A 61 -7.90 5.94 3.81
N LEU A 62 -8.44 6.92 4.52
CA LEU A 62 -8.24 7.09 5.96
C LEU A 62 -9.56 6.81 6.67
N ILE A 63 -9.47 6.06 7.77
CA ILE A 63 -10.60 5.75 8.61
C ILE A 63 -10.38 6.41 9.96
N ARG A 64 -11.41 7.08 10.46
CA ARG A 64 -11.38 7.65 11.80
C ARG A 64 -11.48 6.52 12.84
N GLU A 65 -10.61 6.54 13.84
CA GLU A 65 -10.72 5.60 14.95
C GLU A 65 -11.99 5.87 15.75
N ARG A 66 -12.68 4.78 16.09
CA ARG A 66 -13.87 4.84 16.96
C ARG A 66 -13.45 4.65 18.39
N ALA A 67 -14.16 5.33 19.30
CA ALA A 67 -13.92 5.20 20.74
C ALA A 67 -14.47 3.89 21.34
N GLU A 68 -15.14 3.08 20.53
CA GLU A 68 -15.77 1.83 20.97
C GLU A 68 -14.70 0.74 21.19
N PRO A 69 -14.56 0.21 22.41
CA PRO A 69 -13.50 -0.76 22.72
C PRO A 69 -13.67 -2.11 22.03
N ASP A 70 -14.89 -2.46 21.62
CA ASP A 70 -15.19 -3.75 20.98
C ASP A 70 -15.11 -3.70 19.46
N PHE A 71 -14.76 -2.57 18.89
CA PHE A 71 -14.72 -2.42 17.44
C PHE A 71 -13.50 -3.14 16.84
N ASP A 72 -13.76 -4.03 15.90
CA ASP A 72 -12.70 -4.80 15.23
C ASP A 72 -12.13 -4.03 14.04
N TYR A 73 -11.10 -3.24 14.30
CA TYR A 73 -10.42 -2.45 13.29
C TYR A 73 -9.69 -3.32 12.25
N MET A 74 -9.19 -4.47 12.67
CA MET A 74 -8.46 -5.34 11.74
C MET A 74 -9.37 -5.92 10.67
N SER A 75 -10.58 -6.33 11.05
CA SER A 75 -11.55 -6.82 10.08
C SER A 75 -11.97 -5.73 9.11
N GLU A 76 -12.20 -4.51 9.61
CA GLU A 76 -12.57 -3.39 8.76
C GLU A 76 -11.44 -3.02 7.78
N LEU A 77 -10.20 -2.98 8.25
CA LEU A 77 -9.05 -2.70 7.40
C LEU A 77 -8.87 -3.75 6.31
N LYS A 78 -9.06 -5.02 6.64
CA LYS A 78 -8.98 -6.09 5.66
C LYS A 78 -10.06 -5.97 4.60
N ALA A 79 -11.28 -5.62 5.00
CA ALA A 79 -12.39 -5.42 4.07
C ALA A 79 -12.10 -4.26 3.11
N LEU A 80 -11.59 -3.15 3.62
CA LEU A 80 -11.23 -2.00 2.79
C LEU A 80 -10.07 -2.29 1.85
N GLU A 81 -9.06 -3.00 2.32
CA GLU A 81 -7.94 -3.41 1.48
C GLU A 81 -8.43 -4.27 0.32
N GLU A 82 -9.35 -5.20 0.59
CA GLU A 82 -9.93 -6.07 -0.43
C GLU A 82 -10.75 -5.29 -1.44
N LEU A 83 -11.54 -4.32 -1.00
CA LEU A 83 -12.31 -3.45 -1.89
C LEU A 83 -11.38 -2.67 -2.83
N HIS A 84 -10.31 -2.12 -2.32
CA HIS A 84 -9.33 -1.41 -3.15
C HIS A 84 -8.61 -2.34 -4.12
N ARG A 85 -8.31 -3.56 -3.70
CA ARG A 85 -7.68 -4.55 -4.57
C ARG A 85 -8.60 -4.93 -5.73
N GLU A 86 -9.88 -5.15 -5.47
CA GLU A 86 -10.87 -5.43 -6.50
C GLU A 86 -11.03 -4.25 -7.49
N SER A 87 -11.08 -3.03 -6.97
CA SER A 87 -11.16 -1.83 -7.79
C SER A 87 -9.98 -1.69 -8.73
N LEU A 88 -8.77 -1.93 -8.22
CA LEU A 88 -7.55 -1.87 -9.03
C LEU A 88 -7.49 -2.98 -10.07
N ALA A 89 -7.98 -4.18 -9.74
CA ALA A 89 -8.06 -5.29 -10.70
C ALA A 89 -9.02 -4.96 -11.85
N GLU A 90 -10.19 -4.37 -11.54
CA GLU A 90 -11.12 -3.92 -12.56
C GLU A 90 -10.53 -2.84 -13.46
N GLU A 91 -9.84 -1.88 -12.86
CA GLU A 91 -9.16 -0.81 -13.58
C GLU A 91 -8.09 -1.37 -14.52
N GLY A 92 -7.30 -2.33 -14.06
CA GLY A 92 -6.32 -3.01 -14.88
C GLY A 92 -6.95 -3.80 -16.03
N ALA A 93 -8.06 -4.48 -15.79
CA ALA A 93 -8.80 -5.21 -16.82
C ALA A 93 -9.36 -4.27 -17.91
N ARG A 94 -9.80 -3.09 -17.52
CA ARG A 94 -10.31 -2.08 -18.48
C ARG A 94 -9.21 -1.52 -19.37
N ARG A 95 -7.98 -1.46 -18.87
CA ARG A 95 -6.83 -0.97 -19.64
C ARG A 95 -6.26 -2.01 -20.59
N ALA A 96 -6.55 -3.25 -20.30
CA ALA A 96 -6.11 -4.34 -21.15
C ALA A 96 -7.00 -4.47 -22.38
#